data_6d79a972b0f06bf58d9cb5cfca636c94
#
_entry.id   6d79a972b0f06bf58d9cb5cfca636c94
#
_cell.length_a   1.000
_cell.length_b   1.000
_cell.length_c   1.000
_cell.angle_alpha   90.00
_cell.angle_beta   90.00
_cell.angle_gamma   90.00
#
_symmetry.space_group_name_H-M   'P 1'
#
loop_
_entity.id
_entity.type
_entity.pdbx_description
1 polymer ?
#
loop_
_entity_poly.entity_id
_entity_poly.type
_entity_poly.pdbx_seq_one_letter_code
_entity_poly.pdbx_strand_id
1 'polypeptide(L)'
;MLHRQARRYSKYWAIRSGIFPSVGGTRKPGTTCLIEDVAFHIEDLPEATAELQQLIARHGYEDACIYGHALEGNYHFILNQSFSSEAEVKRYENLMNDVKTLVADKYDGSLKAEHGTGRNMAPFVRHEWEMQPMR
;
A
#
# COMPACT_ATOMS: atom_id res chain seq x y z
N MET A 1 -1.08 -26.11 -26.49
CA MET A 1 -0.37 -25.54 -25.32
C MET A 1 -0.74 -24.07 -25.06
N LEU A 2 -0.70 -23.20 -26.04
CA LEU A 2 -1.00 -21.75 -25.92
C LEU A 2 -2.39 -21.43 -25.33
N HIS A 3 -3.46 -22.14 -25.72
CA HIS A 3 -4.82 -21.91 -25.20
C HIS A 3 -4.97 -22.20 -23.69
N ARG A 4 -4.22 -23.15 -23.14
CA ARG A 4 -4.25 -23.43 -21.69
C ARG A 4 -3.56 -22.34 -20.89
N GLN A 5 -2.45 -21.81 -21.39
CA GLN A 5 -1.75 -20.69 -20.76
C GLN A 5 -2.63 -19.42 -20.78
N ALA A 6 -3.21 -19.07 -21.92
CA ALA A 6 -4.09 -17.91 -22.04
C ALA A 6 -5.27 -17.95 -21.04
N ARG A 7 -5.91 -19.12 -20.86
CA ARG A 7 -6.99 -19.29 -19.85
C ARG A 7 -6.50 -19.12 -18.43
N ARG A 8 -5.29 -19.57 -18.11
CA ARG A 8 -4.70 -19.38 -16.77
C ARG A 8 -4.41 -17.91 -16.51
N TYR A 9 -3.80 -17.20 -17.44
CA TYR A 9 -3.56 -15.77 -17.36
C TYR A 9 -4.87 -14.98 -17.17
N SER A 10 -5.89 -15.25 -17.96
CA SER A 10 -7.18 -14.58 -17.85
C SER A 10 -7.81 -14.76 -16.47
N LYS A 11 -7.70 -15.96 -15.87
CA LYS A 11 -8.21 -16.24 -14.53
C LYS A 11 -7.49 -15.41 -13.46
N TYR A 12 -6.17 -15.41 -13.46
CA TYR A 12 -5.39 -14.64 -12.49
C TYR A 12 -5.58 -13.15 -12.67
N TRP A 13 -5.67 -12.69 -13.92
CA TRP A 13 -5.95 -11.29 -14.22
C TRP A 13 -7.33 -10.85 -13.75
N ALA A 14 -8.35 -11.69 -13.91
CA ALA A 14 -9.69 -11.43 -13.39
C ALA A 14 -9.71 -11.33 -11.86
N ILE A 15 -8.98 -12.22 -11.16
CA ILE A 15 -8.84 -12.14 -9.70
C ILE A 15 -8.17 -10.83 -9.30
N ARG A 16 -7.02 -10.50 -9.90
CA ARG A 16 -6.27 -9.26 -9.62
C ARG A 16 -7.14 -8.02 -9.84
N SER A 17 -7.85 -7.96 -10.95
CA SER A 17 -8.74 -6.82 -11.28
C SER A 17 -9.93 -6.69 -10.33
N GLY A 18 -10.32 -7.78 -9.67
CA GLY A 18 -11.40 -7.81 -8.69
C GLY A 18 -10.99 -7.36 -7.28
N ILE A 19 -9.69 -7.24 -6.96
CA ILE A 19 -9.23 -6.97 -5.58
C ILE A 19 -9.76 -5.61 -5.09
N PHE A 20 -9.47 -4.52 -5.81
CA PHE A 20 -9.91 -3.20 -5.40
C PHE A 20 -11.44 -3.06 -5.30
N PRO A 21 -12.22 -3.48 -6.31
CA PRO A 21 -13.67 -3.47 -6.21
C PRO A 21 -14.22 -4.32 -5.06
N SER A 22 -13.58 -5.45 -4.75
CA SER A 22 -14.01 -6.33 -3.64
C SER A 22 -13.82 -5.65 -2.29
N VAL A 23 -12.64 -5.10 -2.02
CA VAL A 23 -12.36 -4.39 -0.77
C VAL A 23 -13.23 -3.14 -0.64
N GLY A 24 -13.34 -2.34 -1.70
CA GLY A 24 -14.18 -1.14 -1.69
C GLY A 24 -15.68 -1.44 -1.61
N GLY A 25 -16.13 -2.54 -2.24
CA GLY A 25 -17.53 -2.95 -2.26
C GLY A 25 -18.06 -3.49 -0.92
N THR A 26 -17.19 -4.06 -0.09
CA THR A 26 -17.54 -4.60 1.22
C THR A 26 -17.35 -3.60 2.36
N ARG A 27 -16.88 -2.38 2.07
CA ARG A 27 -16.63 -1.36 3.08
C ARG A 27 -17.89 -0.95 3.83
N LYS A 28 -17.73 -0.60 5.09
CA LYS A 28 -18.81 -0.05 5.92
C LYS A 28 -19.27 1.31 5.38
N PRO A 29 -20.58 1.63 5.45
CA PRO A 29 -21.08 2.97 5.16
C PRO A 29 -20.31 4.03 5.96
N GLY A 30 -20.02 5.17 5.33
CA GLY A 30 -19.27 6.27 5.98
C GLY A 30 -17.76 6.08 5.97
N THR A 31 -17.24 5.03 5.31
CA THR A 31 -15.79 4.86 5.11
C THR A 31 -15.38 5.18 3.67
N THR A 32 -14.11 5.58 3.52
CA THR A 32 -13.44 5.79 2.25
C THR A 32 -12.47 4.64 2.00
N CYS A 33 -12.54 4.05 0.82
CA CYS A 33 -11.52 3.09 0.37
C CYS A 33 -10.32 3.87 -0.14
N LEU A 34 -9.18 3.69 0.51
CA LEU A 34 -7.91 4.32 0.18
C LEU A 34 -6.98 3.30 -0.44
N ILE A 35 -6.21 3.72 -1.42
CA ILE A 35 -5.13 2.95 -2.01
C ILE A 35 -3.88 3.80 -2.02
N GLU A 36 -2.81 3.24 -1.49
CA GLU A 36 -1.48 3.84 -1.48
C GLU A 36 -0.49 2.89 -2.11
N ASP A 37 0.60 3.43 -2.63
CA ASP A 37 1.64 2.65 -3.22
C ASP A 37 3.03 2.99 -2.70
N VAL A 38 3.79 1.95 -2.42
CA VAL A 38 5.16 2.03 -1.90
C VAL A 38 6.07 1.12 -2.70
N ALA A 39 7.34 1.42 -2.72
CA ALA A 39 8.34 0.57 -3.36
C ALA A 39 9.48 0.24 -2.39
N PHE A 40 9.99 -0.99 -2.52
CA PHE A 40 11.13 -1.51 -1.76
C PHE A 40 12.16 -2.07 -2.71
N HIS A 41 13.39 -2.20 -2.27
CA HIS A 41 14.38 -3.04 -2.95
C HIS A 41 13.91 -4.49 -2.97
N ILE A 42 14.14 -5.19 -4.08
CA ILE A 42 13.60 -6.54 -4.30
C ILE A 42 14.11 -7.53 -3.24
N GLU A 43 15.35 -7.38 -2.80
CA GLU A 43 15.97 -8.19 -1.75
C GLU A 43 15.28 -8.07 -0.39
N ASP A 44 14.72 -6.90 -0.08
CA ASP A 44 14.04 -6.62 1.20
C ASP A 44 12.55 -7.00 1.17
N LEU A 45 12.03 -7.32 -0.02
CA LEU A 45 10.59 -7.46 -0.25
C LEU A 45 9.89 -8.45 0.70
N PRO A 46 10.45 -9.65 1.01
CA PRO A 46 9.80 -10.59 1.92
C PRO A 46 9.63 -10.04 3.33
N GLU A 47 10.68 -9.43 3.87
CA GLU A 47 10.69 -8.88 5.24
C GLU A 47 9.83 -7.62 5.32
N ALA A 48 10.00 -6.69 4.37
CA ALA A 48 9.22 -5.47 4.26
C ALA A 48 7.71 -5.76 4.14
N THR A 49 7.34 -6.80 3.38
CA THR A 49 5.93 -7.23 3.27
C THR A 49 5.36 -7.68 4.61
N ALA A 50 6.10 -8.54 5.32
CA ALA A 50 5.67 -9.05 6.60
C ALA A 50 5.51 -7.94 7.64
N GLU A 51 6.44 -6.99 7.66
CA GLU A 51 6.38 -5.84 8.57
C GLU A 51 5.26 -4.87 8.20
N LEU A 52 5.05 -4.59 6.92
CA LEU A 52 3.94 -3.75 6.46
C LEU A 52 2.58 -4.35 6.83
N GLN A 53 2.41 -5.68 6.68
CA GLN A 53 1.19 -6.38 7.12
C GLN A 53 0.97 -6.24 8.63
N GLN A 54 2.01 -6.46 9.42
CA GLN A 54 1.93 -6.32 10.89
C GLN A 54 1.64 -4.88 11.30
N LEU A 55 2.23 -3.91 10.61
CA LEU A 55 2.01 -2.50 10.85
C LEU A 55 0.54 -2.13 10.64
N ILE A 56 -0.01 -2.47 9.48
CA ILE A 56 -1.41 -2.22 9.13
C ILE A 56 -2.35 -2.87 10.13
N ALA A 57 -2.09 -4.12 10.52
CA ALA A 57 -2.90 -4.85 11.50
C ALA A 57 -2.83 -4.20 12.90
N ARG A 58 -1.65 -3.74 13.35
CA ARG A 58 -1.51 -3.04 14.63
C ARG A 58 -2.33 -1.75 14.72
N HIS A 59 -2.55 -1.08 13.59
CA HIS A 59 -3.42 0.08 13.51
C HIS A 59 -4.92 -0.27 13.34
N GLY A 60 -5.28 -1.57 13.43
CA GLY A 60 -6.66 -2.04 13.43
C GLY A 60 -7.32 -2.10 12.05
N TYR A 61 -6.53 -2.22 10.98
CA TYR A 61 -7.05 -2.40 9.61
C TYR A 61 -7.02 -3.87 9.20
N GLU A 62 -7.91 -4.67 9.81
CA GLU A 62 -7.98 -6.12 9.59
C GLU A 62 -8.47 -6.50 8.18
N ASP A 63 -9.22 -5.60 7.53
CA ASP A 63 -9.76 -5.77 6.18
C ASP A 63 -8.86 -5.18 5.08
N ALA A 64 -7.67 -4.73 5.44
CA ALA A 64 -6.70 -4.22 4.48
C ALA A 64 -6.12 -5.33 3.60
N CYS A 65 -5.78 -4.97 2.37
CA CYS A 65 -5.19 -5.88 1.41
C CYS A 65 -3.91 -5.28 0.83
N ILE A 66 -2.84 -6.09 0.79
CA ILE A 66 -1.58 -5.75 0.10
C ILE A 66 -1.50 -6.58 -1.17
N TYR A 67 -1.24 -5.93 -2.29
CA TYR A 67 -0.97 -6.57 -3.58
C TYR A 67 -0.09 -5.65 -4.43
N GLY A 68 0.47 -6.15 -5.53
CA GLY A 68 1.28 -5.27 -6.37
C GLY A 68 2.10 -6.00 -7.41
N HIS A 69 3.21 -5.40 -7.76
CA HIS A 69 4.14 -5.85 -8.79
C HIS A 69 5.44 -6.31 -8.13
N ALA A 70 5.45 -7.52 -7.57
CA ALA A 70 6.56 -8.04 -6.77
C ALA A 70 7.91 -8.03 -7.52
N LEU A 71 7.90 -8.24 -8.84
CA LEU A 71 9.12 -8.20 -9.67
C LEU A 71 9.73 -6.79 -9.78
N GLU A 72 8.93 -5.77 -9.51
CA GLU A 72 9.33 -4.36 -9.53
C GLU A 72 9.51 -3.79 -8.11
N GLY A 73 9.36 -4.61 -7.08
CA GLY A 73 9.43 -4.16 -5.69
C GLY A 73 8.29 -3.24 -5.25
N ASN A 74 7.22 -3.15 -6.05
CA ASN A 74 6.11 -2.22 -5.81
C ASN A 74 4.91 -2.92 -5.19
N TYR A 75 4.38 -2.32 -4.14
CA TYR A 75 3.14 -2.73 -3.48
C TYR A 75 2.13 -1.61 -3.39
N HIS A 76 0.87 -2.01 -3.63
CA HIS A 76 -0.30 -1.25 -3.23
C HIS A 76 -0.85 -1.82 -1.94
N PHE A 77 -1.26 -0.98 -1.02
CA PHE A 77 -2.09 -1.40 0.09
C PHE A 77 -3.42 -0.65 0.07
N ILE A 78 -4.49 -1.40 0.26
CA ILE A 78 -5.86 -0.89 0.28
C ILE A 78 -6.38 -1.01 1.69
N LEU A 79 -7.03 0.03 2.17
CA LEU A 79 -7.70 0.02 3.47
C LEU A 79 -8.99 0.86 3.44
N ASN A 80 -9.89 0.56 4.36
CA ASN A 80 -11.13 1.32 4.52
C ASN A 80 -11.03 2.20 5.77
N GLN A 81 -11.11 3.52 5.58
CA GLN A 81 -10.92 4.51 6.62
C GLN A 81 -12.15 5.39 6.80
N SER A 82 -12.60 5.55 8.04
CA SER A 82 -13.53 6.59 8.43
C SER A 82 -12.80 7.88 8.79
N PHE A 83 -13.37 9.01 8.47
CA PHE A 83 -12.88 10.33 8.89
C PHE A 83 -13.94 11.07 9.72
N SER A 84 -14.86 10.33 10.36
CA SER A 84 -15.99 10.87 11.10
C SER A 84 -15.66 11.38 12.49
N SER A 85 -14.47 11.09 13.02
CA SER A 85 -14.03 11.54 14.34
C SER A 85 -12.53 11.83 14.34
N GLU A 86 -12.11 12.66 15.31
CA GLU A 86 -10.68 12.96 15.50
C GLU A 86 -9.84 11.71 15.79
N ALA A 87 -10.41 10.73 16.51
CA ALA A 87 -9.74 9.47 16.79
C ALA A 87 -9.44 8.68 15.50
N GLU A 88 -10.39 8.65 14.55
CA GLU A 88 -10.22 8.00 13.25
C GLU A 88 -9.18 8.72 12.38
N VAL A 89 -9.20 10.05 12.37
CA VAL A 89 -8.20 10.86 11.69
C VAL A 89 -6.82 10.59 12.27
N LYS A 90 -6.71 10.58 13.61
CA LYS A 90 -5.43 10.32 14.30
C LYS A 90 -4.92 8.90 14.07
N ARG A 91 -5.80 7.91 14.01
CA ARG A 91 -5.45 6.53 13.66
C ARG A 91 -4.78 6.46 12.28
N TYR A 92 -5.39 7.11 11.28
CA TYR A 92 -4.85 7.15 9.93
C TYR A 92 -3.53 7.92 9.85
N GLU A 93 -3.43 9.07 10.51
CA GLU A 93 -2.19 9.84 10.61
C GLU A 93 -1.05 9.01 11.21
N ASN A 94 -1.31 8.29 12.30
CA ASN A 94 -0.32 7.42 12.93
C ASN A 94 0.12 6.29 12.01
N LEU A 95 -0.83 5.62 11.32
CA LEU A 95 -0.49 4.61 10.31
C LEU A 95 0.44 5.19 9.26
N MET A 96 0.10 6.33 8.67
CA MET A 96 0.88 6.92 7.58
C MET A 96 2.27 7.37 8.03
N ASN A 97 2.40 7.87 9.25
CA ASN A 97 3.71 8.17 9.84
C ASN A 97 4.57 6.92 10.04
N ASP A 98 3.97 5.84 10.51
CA ASP A 98 4.69 4.57 10.69
C ASP A 98 5.05 3.92 9.35
N VAL A 99 4.17 4.01 8.33
CA VAL A 99 4.48 3.58 6.96
C VAL A 99 5.66 4.38 6.40
N LYS A 100 5.67 5.70 6.57
CA LYS A 100 6.80 6.55 6.18
C LYS A 100 8.10 6.06 6.81
N THR A 101 8.09 5.83 8.12
CA THR A 101 9.28 5.36 8.85
C THR A 101 9.73 3.97 8.39
N LEU A 102 8.78 3.06 8.18
CA LEU A 102 9.08 1.72 7.68
C LEU A 102 9.71 1.78 6.28
N VAL A 103 9.08 2.50 5.36
CA VAL A 103 9.47 2.51 3.95
C VAL A 103 10.73 3.33 3.73
N ALA A 104 10.74 4.59 4.14
CA ALA A 104 11.84 5.50 3.84
C ALA A 104 13.02 5.34 4.80
N ASP A 105 12.76 5.29 6.13
CA ASP A 105 13.86 5.34 7.10
C ASP A 105 14.49 3.96 7.32
N LYS A 106 13.68 2.88 7.31
CA LYS A 106 14.20 1.53 7.57
C LYS A 106 14.69 0.82 6.33
N TYR A 107 13.93 0.88 5.24
CA TYR A 107 14.21 0.10 4.02
C TYR A 107 14.76 0.92 2.85
N ASP A 108 15.03 2.21 3.04
CA ASP A 108 15.50 3.12 1.95
C ASP A 108 14.63 2.99 0.69
N GLY A 109 13.33 2.75 0.91
CA GLY A 109 12.33 2.57 -0.13
C GLY A 109 11.71 3.90 -0.54
N SER A 110 10.70 3.83 -1.43
CA SER A 110 9.98 5.02 -1.90
C SER A 110 8.53 5.02 -1.44
N LEU A 111 8.06 6.19 -1.00
CA LEU A 111 6.66 6.45 -0.64
C LEU A 111 5.78 6.75 -1.85
N LYS A 112 6.33 6.60 -3.04
CA LYS A 112 5.60 6.65 -4.31
C LYS A 112 6.16 5.60 -5.25
N ALA A 113 5.29 4.98 -6.03
CA ALA A 113 5.69 4.05 -7.05
C ALA A 113 4.99 4.39 -8.38
N GLU A 114 4.11 3.54 -8.90
CA GLU A 114 3.49 3.77 -10.21
C GLU A 114 2.43 4.88 -10.24
N HIS A 115 1.77 5.15 -9.10
CA HIS A 115 0.70 6.17 -9.03
C HIS A 115 1.22 7.60 -8.80
N GLY A 116 2.52 7.78 -8.65
CA GLY A 116 3.12 9.04 -8.26
C GLY A 116 2.83 9.39 -6.79
N THR A 117 3.02 10.67 -6.43
CA THR A 117 2.93 11.08 -5.03
C THR A 117 1.52 11.01 -4.45
N GLY A 118 0.49 11.40 -5.21
CA GLY A 118 -0.88 11.44 -4.71
C GLY A 118 -1.09 12.44 -3.56
N ARG A 119 -2.35 12.58 -3.12
CA ARG A 119 -2.70 13.51 -2.05
C ARG A 119 -2.18 13.06 -0.68
N ASN A 120 -2.30 11.76 -0.39
CA ASN A 120 -2.01 11.23 0.93
C ASN A 120 -0.52 11.14 1.20
N MET A 121 0.30 10.92 0.17
CA MET A 121 1.77 10.87 0.28
C MET A 121 2.44 12.26 0.17
N ALA A 122 1.72 13.27 -0.32
CA ALA A 122 2.25 14.62 -0.50
C ALA A 122 2.94 15.20 0.77
N PRO A 123 2.42 15.02 1.99
CA PRO A 123 3.06 15.51 3.21
C PRO A 123 4.44 14.88 3.51
N PHE A 124 4.71 13.69 2.95
CA PHE A 124 5.91 12.91 3.24
C PHE A 124 7.00 13.03 2.17
N VAL A 125 6.69 13.65 1.02
CA VAL A 125 7.65 13.83 -0.09
C VAL A 125 8.92 14.52 0.36
N ARG A 126 8.79 15.58 1.14
CA ARG A 126 9.94 16.32 1.66
C ARG A 126 10.84 15.44 2.52
N HIS A 127 10.26 14.59 3.38
CA HIS A 127 11.01 13.67 4.23
C HIS A 127 11.85 12.69 3.41
N GLU A 128 11.25 12.04 2.41
CA GLU A 128 11.94 11.10 1.54
C GLU A 128 13.10 11.74 0.77
N TRP A 129 12.88 12.95 0.22
CA TRP A 129 13.90 13.62 -0.61
C TRP A 129 15.00 14.32 0.18
N GLU A 130 14.75 14.76 1.42
CA GLU A 130 15.78 15.33 2.30
C GLU A 130 16.69 14.25 2.90
N MET A 131 16.22 13.03 3.03
CA MET A 131 17.00 11.88 3.51
C MET A 131 17.92 11.30 2.44
N GLN A 132 17.66 11.54 1.15
CA GLN A 132 18.52 11.11 0.06
C GLN A 132 19.48 12.26 -0.31
N PRO A 133 20.79 12.22 0.08
CA PRO A 133 21.75 13.13 -0.47
C PRO A 133 21.78 12.95 -1.99
N MET A 134 21.74 14.06 -2.73
CA MET A 134 21.84 14.03 -4.19
C MET A 134 23.09 13.23 -4.58
N ARG A 135 22.85 12.05 -5.17
CA ARG A 135 23.90 11.24 -5.79
C ARG A 135 24.11 11.67 -7.22
#